data_3e444ea175ccb8dae8ece52f615f440e
#
_entry.id   3e444ea175ccb8dae8ece52f615f440e
#
_cell.length_a   1.000
_cell.length_b   1.000
_cell.length_c   1.000
_cell.angle_alpha   90.00
_cell.angle_beta   90.00
_cell.angle_gamma   90.00
#
_symmetry.space_group_name_H-M   'P 1'
#
loop_
_entity.id
_entity.type
_entity.pdbx_description
1 polymer ?
#
loop_
_entity_poly.entity_id
_entity_poly.type
_entity_poly.pdbx_seq_one_letter_code
_entity_poly.pdbx_strand_id
1 'polypeptide(L)'
;MTERKQINFTIVPDDRDDLPRTYANFCAISHTPFDFTLAFCEVLPLSDKDIQAAEADHVVRAPVRAKIVVPLQVVPNLIAALQEHMRVFSESTGAQWDKGPVH
;
A
#
# COMPACT_ATOMS: atom_id res chain seq x y z
N MET A 1 1.05 23.91 -39.05
CA MET A 1 0.76 23.88 -37.63
C MET A 1 -0.21 22.75 -37.33
N THR A 2 0.26 21.78 -36.60
CA THR A 2 -0.57 20.61 -36.31
C THR A 2 -1.41 20.88 -35.08
N GLU A 3 -2.71 20.86 -35.23
CA GLU A 3 -3.59 20.95 -34.10
C GLU A 3 -3.53 19.66 -33.29
N ARG A 4 -3.22 19.80 -32.02
CA ARG A 4 -3.31 18.65 -31.09
C ARG A 4 -4.75 18.46 -30.73
N LYS A 5 -5.32 17.38 -31.17
CA LYS A 5 -6.62 16.93 -30.65
C LYS A 5 -6.39 16.50 -29.20
N GLN A 6 -7.01 17.19 -28.27
CA GLN A 6 -7.09 16.71 -26.91
C GLN A 6 -8.00 15.48 -26.88
N ILE A 7 -7.39 14.34 -26.63
CA ILE A 7 -8.15 13.11 -26.42
C ILE A 7 -8.21 12.88 -24.90
N ASN A 8 -9.42 12.97 -24.36
CA ASN A 8 -9.63 12.72 -22.94
C ASN A 8 -10.04 11.27 -22.74
N PHE A 9 -9.22 10.55 -21.99
CA PHE A 9 -9.53 9.17 -21.62
C PHE A 9 -9.93 9.11 -20.16
N THR A 10 -10.92 8.31 -19.86
CA THR A 10 -11.24 7.91 -18.50
C THR A 10 -10.67 6.52 -18.28
N ILE A 11 -9.86 6.37 -17.25
CA ILE A 11 -9.28 5.07 -16.89
C ILE A 11 -10.23 4.41 -15.91
N VAL A 12 -10.73 3.24 -16.28
CA VAL A 12 -11.62 2.44 -15.45
C VAL A 12 -10.93 1.10 -15.19
N PRO A 13 -10.83 0.68 -13.92
CA PRO A 13 -10.26 -0.64 -13.65
C PRO A 13 -11.09 -1.73 -14.32
N ASP A 14 -10.41 -2.60 -15.05
CA ASP A 14 -11.02 -3.79 -15.63
C ASP A 14 -10.84 -4.94 -14.63
N ASP A 15 -11.74 -5.01 -13.67
CA ASP A 15 -11.65 -5.96 -12.57
C ASP A 15 -12.27 -7.29 -12.98
N ARG A 16 -11.44 -8.32 -13.02
CA ARG A 16 -11.86 -9.66 -13.35
C ARG A 16 -12.02 -10.48 -12.08
N ASP A 17 -13.09 -11.24 -12.01
CA ASP A 17 -13.43 -12.05 -10.83
C ASP A 17 -12.39 -13.13 -10.53
N ASP A 18 -11.58 -13.51 -11.53
CA ASP A 18 -10.55 -14.53 -11.35
C ASP A 18 -9.23 -14.02 -10.74
N LEU A 19 -9.11 -12.70 -10.56
CA LEU A 19 -7.91 -12.15 -9.92
C LEU A 19 -8.03 -12.28 -8.41
N PRO A 20 -7.15 -13.03 -7.76
CA PRO A 20 -7.24 -13.25 -6.32
C PRO A 20 -6.93 -11.97 -5.54
N ARG A 21 -7.65 -11.80 -4.44
CA ARG A 21 -7.35 -10.74 -3.49
C ARG A 21 -6.22 -11.20 -2.57
N THR A 22 -5.27 -10.30 -2.34
CA THR A 22 -4.12 -10.58 -1.47
C THR A 22 -4.27 -9.78 -0.19
N TYR A 23 -4.21 -10.48 0.95
CA TYR A 23 -4.22 -9.84 2.26
C TYR A 23 -2.81 -9.42 2.65
N ALA A 24 -2.67 -8.22 3.18
CA ALA A 24 -1.44 -7.73 3.76
C ALA A 24 -1.76 -6.81 4.93
N ASN A 25 -0.98 -6.91 5.98
CA ASN A 25 -1.14 -6.08 7.17
C ASN A 25 0.12 -5.28 7.50
N PHE A 26 1.10 -5.31 6.61
CA PHE A 26 2.31 -4.52 6.73
C PHE A 26 2.80 -4.16 5.33
N CYS A 27 3.31 -2.95 5.17
CA CYS A 27 3.88 -2.51 3.89
C CYS A 27 5.24 -1.87 4.14
N ALA A 28 6.27 -2.46 3.55
CA ALA A 28 7.60 -1.88 3.52
C ALA A 28 7.76 -1.09 2.24
N ILE A 29 8.27 0.13 2.34
CA ILE A 29 8.41 1.02 1.20
C ILE A 29 9.88 1.35 1.01
N SER A 30 10.34 1.21 -0.22
CA SER A 30 11.65 1.66 -0.65
C SER A 30 11.52 2.49 -1.93
N HIS A 31 12.55 3.25 -2.26
CA HIS A 31 12.47 4.09 -3.45
C HIS A 31 13.82 4.26 -4.10
N THR A 32 13.77 4.57 -5.39
CA THR A 32 14.88 5.06 -6.20
C THR A 32 14.55 6.48 -6.65
N PRO A 33 15.44 7.18 -7.37
CA PRO A 33 15.06 8.48 -7.93
C PRO A 33 13.92 8.43 -8.94
N PHE A 34 13.50 7.23 -9.40
CA PHE A 34 12.54 7.06 -10.48
C PHE A 34 11.24 6.41 -10.04
N ASP A 35 11.26 5.61 -8.98
CA ASP A 35 10.09 4.80 -8.62
C ASP A 35 10.08 4.46 -7.14
N PHE A 36 8.91 4.03 -6.67
CA PHE A 36 8.72 3.46 -5.34
C PHE A 36 8.36 2.00 -5.46
N THR A 37 8.88 1.19 -4.55
CA THR A 37 8.49 -0.21 -4.40
C THR A 37 7.71 -0.37 -3.10
N LEU A 38 6.50 -0.91 -3.23
CA LEU A 38 5.65 -1.24 -2.09
C LEU A 38 5.67 -2.75 -1.92
N ALA A 39 6.26 -3.21 -0.82
CA ALA A 39 6.31 -4.63 -0.51
C ALA A 39 5.24 -4.92 0.55
N PHE A 40 4.16 -5.54 0.12
CA PHE A 40 3.04 -5.88 0.99
C PHE A 40 3.31 -7.22 1.65
N CYS A 41 3.32 -7.22 2.97
CA CYS A 41 3.70 -8.38 3.78
C CYS A 41 2.56 -8.80 4.68
N GLU A 42 2.58 -10.04 5.09
CA GLU A 42 1.65 -10.55 6.09
C GLU A 42 2.41 -10.94 7.35
N VAL A 43 2.19 -10.19 8.43
CA VAL A 43 2.71 -10.55 9.74
C VAL A 43 1.80 -11.66 10.29
N LEU A 44 2.36 -12.84 10.42
CA LEU A 44 1.62 -14.02 10.90
C LEU A 44 1.61 -14.05 12.42
N PRO A 45 0.61 -14.73 13.03
CA PRO A 45 0.64 -14.94 14.47
C PRO A 45 1.94 -15.64 14.88
N LEU A 46 2.57 -15.14 15.93
CA LEU A 46 3.84 -15.66 16.39
C LEU A 46 3.63 -16.89 17.28
N SER A 47 4.38 -17.95 16.98
CA SER A 47 4.49 -19.11 17.87
C SER A 47 5.43 -18.77 19.04
N ASP A 48 5.44 -19.64 20.06
CA ASP A 48 6.37 -19.46 21.19
C ASP A 48 7.84 -19.45 20.72
N LYS A 49 8.15 -20.27 19.72
CA LYS A 49 9.49 -20.27 19.11
C LYS A 49 9.81 -18.95 18.44
N ASP A 50 8.85 -18.40 17.72
CA ASP A 50 9.01 -17.11 17.04
C ASP A 50 9.22 -15.98 18.04
N ILE A 51 8.49 -16.00 19.14
CA ILE A 51 8.64 -15.01 20.22
C ILE A 51 10.03 -15.09 20.82
N GLN A 52 10.52 -16.29 21.11
CA GLN A 52 11.84 -16.49 21.65
C GLN A 52 12.94 -16.01 20.70
N ALA A 53 12.77 -16.30 19.40
CA ALA A 53 13.71 -15.84 18.38
C ALA A 53 13.69 -14.32 18.26
N ALA A 54 12.50 -13.71 18.33
CA ALA A 54 12.34 -12.25 18.26
C ALA A 54 12.95 -11.56 19.49
N GLU A 55 12.86 -12.18 20.67
CA GLU A 55 13.49 -11.66 21.89
C GLU A 55 15.00 -11.62 21.77
N ALA A 56 15.60 -12.56 21.03
CA ALA A 56 17.04 -12.63 20.85
C ALA A 56 17.58 -11.53 19.95
N ASP A 57 16.92 -11.23 18.82
CA ASP A 57 17.39 -10.27 17.83
C ASP A 57 16.43 -9.12 17.60
N HIS A 58 15.27 -9.10 18.24
CA HIS A 58 14.21 -8.09 18.08
C HIS A 58 13.71 -7.99 16.63
N VAL A 59 13.74 -9.08 15.89
CA VAL A 59 13.34 -9.14 14.48
C VAL A 59 12.22 -10.15 14.31
N VAL A 60 11.12 -9.70 13.70
CA VAL A 60 10.04 -10.56 13.24
C VAL A 60 10.02 -10.48 11.73
N ARG A 61 10.14 -11.63 11.08
CA ARG A 61 10.15 -11.69 9.62
C ARG A 61 8.74 -11.96 9.11
N ALA A 62 8.27 -11.08 8.24
CA ALA A 62 6.95 -11.18 7.63
C ALA A 62 7.12 -11.56 6.16
N PRO A 63 6.47 -12.64 5.70
CA PRO A 63 6.56 -13.01 4.28
C PRO A 63 5.96 -11.92 3.39
N VAL A 64 6.68 -11.61 2.31
CA VAL A 64 6.22 -10.67 1.29
C VAL A 64 5.21 -11.39 0.40
N ARG A 65 4.00 -10.83 0.28
CA ARG A 65 2.92 -11.40 -0.52
C ARG A 65 2.82 -10.79 -1.90
N ALA A 66 3.19 -9.52 -2.01
CA ALA A 66 3.14 -8.81 -3.29
C ALA A 66 4.15 -7.67 -3.28
N LYS A 67 4.72 -7.39 -4.43
CA LYS A 67 5.56 -6.21 -4.65
C LYS A 67 4.97 -5.43 -5.81
N ILE A 68 4.74 -4.15 -5.58
CA ILE A 68 4.22 -3.25 -6.61
C ILE A 68 5.22 -2.12 -6.77
N VAL A 69 5.64 -1.91 -8.02
CA VAL A 69 6.52 -0.79 -8.37
C VAL A 69 5.67 0.27 -9.05
N VAL A 70 5.71 1.48 -8.52
CA VAL A 70 4.96 2.60 -9.08
C VAL A 70 5.93 3.71 -9.44
N PRO A 71 5.74 4.35 -10.61
CA PRO A 71 6.57 5.49 -10.98
C PRO A 71 6.32 6.65 -10.03
N LEU A 72 7.32 7.50 -9.90
CA LEU A 72 7.28 8.62 -8.97
C LEU A 72 6.07 9.52 -9.19
N GLN A 73 5.63 9.68 -10.44
CA GLN A 73 4.49 10.55 -10.79
C GLN A 73 3.16 10.04 -10.23
N VAL A 74 3.04 8.75 -9.93
CA VAL A 74 1.81 8.15 -9.40
C VAL A 74 1.70 8.35 -7.89
N VAL A 75 2.82 8.49 -7.20
CA VAL A 75 2.87 8.48 -5.74
C VAL A 75 2.03 9.59 -5.10
N PRO A 76 2.11 10.87 -5.54
CA PRO A 76 1.28 11.91 -4.93
C PRO A 76 -0.22 11.64 -5.07
N ASN A 77 -0.66 11.14 -6.21
CA ASN A 77 -2.06 10.81 -6.43
C ASN A 77 -2.51 9.64 -5.55
N LEU A 78 -1.65 8.65 -5.37
CA LEU A 78 -1.93 7.52 -4.48
C LEU A 78 -2.08 7.99 -3.03
N ILE A 79 -1.18 8.84 -2.57
CA ILE A 79 -1.26 9.42 -1.21
C ILE A 79 -2.57 10.18 -1.04
N ALA A 80 -2.90 11.05 -2.00
CA ALA A 80 -4.11 11.86 -1.93
C ALA A 80 -5.37 10.99 -1.92
N ALA A 81 -5.40 9.94 -2.74
CA ALA A 81 -6.53 9.02 -2.77
C ALA A 81 -6.70 8.26 -1.46
N LEU A 82 -5.60 7.78 -0.87
CA LEU A 82 -5.65 7.10 0.42
C LEU A 82 -6.12 8.04 1.52
N GLN A 83 -5.64 9.27 1.55
CA GLN A 83 -6.07 10.27 2.53
C GLN A 83 -7.56 10.57 2.40
N GLU A 84 -8.05 10.75 1.18
CA GLU A 84 -9.46 11.03 0.93
C GLU A 84 -10.36 9.88 1.40
N HIS A 85 -9.98 8.65 1.11
CA HIS A 85 -10.74 7.48 1.55
C HIS A 85 -10.72 7.32 3.06
N MET A 86 -9.62 7.62 3.72
CA MET A 86 -9.55 7.61 5.18
C MET A 86 -10.45 8.69 5.77
N ARG A 87 -10.52 9.86 5.13
CA ARG A 87 -11.43 10.93 5.57
C ARG A 87 -12.89 10.49 5.48
N VAL A 88 -13.27 9.92 4.34
CA VAL A 88 -14.64 9.42 4.13
C VAL A 88 -14.97 8.32 5.12
N PHE A 89 -14.05 7.41 5.35
CA PHE A 89 -14.22 6.34 6.35
C PHE A 89 -14.47 6.92 7.75
N SER A 90 -13.66 7.88 8.16
CA SER A 90 -13.79 8.50 9.48
C SER A 90 -15.13 9.21 9.66
N GLU A 91 -15.59 9.92 8.62
CA GLU A 91 -16.87 10.62 8.67
C GLU A 91 -18.05 9.67 8.69
N SER A 92 -18.01 8.58 7.92
CA SER A 92 -19.12 7.65 7.81
C SER A 92 -19.25 6.72 9.01
N THR A 93 -18.16 6.40 9.68
CA THR A 93 -18.15 5.48 10.81
C THR A 93 -18.07 6.19 12.16
N GLY A 94 -17.76 7.48 12.17
CA GLY A 94 -17.46 8.20 13.40
C GLY A 94 -16.13 7.81 14.02
N ALA A 95 -15.39 6.92 13.40
CA ALA A 95 -14.09 6.49 13.90
C ALA A 95 -13.03 7.54 13.54
N GLN A 96 -12.14 7.81 14.47
CA GLN A 96 -10.98 8.64 14.22
C GLN A 96 -9.78 7.73 13.98
N TRP A 97 -9.09 7.95 12.88
CA TRP A 97 -7.83 7.26 12.66
C TRP A 97 -6.69 8.15 13.15
N ASP A 98 -5.71 7.51 13.75
CA ASP A 98 -4.59 8.20 14.35
C ASP A 98 -3.57 8.55 13.27
N LYS A 99 -3.15 9.82 13.25
CA LYS A 99 -2.06 10.29 12.39
C LYS A 99 -0.71 10.12 13.07
N GLY A 100 -0.57 9.09 13.90
CA GLY A 100 0.67 8.82 14.59
C GLY A 100 1.85 8.60 13.63
N PRO A 101 3.07 8.51 14.17
CA PRO A 101 4.26 8.41 13.34
C PRO A 101 4.18 7.20 12.41
N VAL A 102 4.54 7.43 11.17
CA VAL A 102 4.60 6.37 10.16
C VAL A 102 5.93 5.63 10.34
N HIS A 103 5.82 4.35 10.51
CA HIS A 103 6.98 3.49 10.66
C HIS A 103 7.41 2.91 9.33
#